data_d827aa94bb0d45685e130f9c93591091
#
_entry.id   d827aa94bb0d45685e130f9c93591091
#
_cell.length_a   1.000
_cell.length_b   1.000
_cell.length_c   1.000
_cell.angle_alpha   90.00
_cell.angle_beta   90.00
_cell.angle_gamma   90.00
#
_symmetry.space_group_name_H-M   'P 1'
#
loop_
_entity.id
_entity.type
_entity.pdbx_description
1 polymer ?
#
loop_
_entity_poly.entity_id
_entity_poly.type
_entity_poly.pdbx_seq_one_letter_code
_entity_poly.pdbx_strand_id
1 'polypeptide(L)'
;PFIAYLVGWTFAALVIVTLLVAMAHYLTGSLHLPGAGAAAGIKVKAHLSILLASIALVKAIDYYLDRFRMTLSDRGVVTGALYTDVKATLPARLLLVLIAVLVAAMFVANIRRRGWGLPMIGLALWLLMAIVAGTVYPAALQKLKVDSKQSALEAPYIKDNIAATRGAFGLDRVVERDFDYQDSLSDEE
;
A
#
# COMPACT_ATOMS: atom_id res chain seq x y z
N PRO A 1 -2.02 13.47 -4.29
CA PRO A 1 -3.36 13.16 -3.79
C PRO A 1 -4.32 12.74 -4.91
N PHE A 2 -4.41 13.51 -6.00
CA PHE A 2 -5.38 13.29 -7.09
C PHE A 2 -5.26 11.93 -7.77
N ILE A 3 -4.05 11.49 -8.13
CA ILE A 3 -3.83 10.18 -8.79
C ILE A 3 -4.27 9.03 -7.88
N ALA A 4 -3.96 9.09 -6.60
CA ALA A 4 -4.37 8.05 -5.64
C ALA A 4 -5.90 7.99 -5.48
N TYR A 5 -6.56 9.14 -5.52
CA TYR A 5 -8.03 9.21 -5.54
C TYR A 5 -8.61 8.56 -6.79
N LEU A 6 -8.07 8.87 -7.98
CA LEU A 6 -8.49 8.25 -9.24
C LEU A 6 -8.29 6.73 -9.22
N VAL A 7 -7.15 6.24 -8.72
CA VAL A 7 -6.87 4.80 -8.60
C VAL A 7 -7.89 4.14 -7.67
N GLY A 8 -8.21 4.75 -6.54
CA GLY A 8 -9.24 4.25 -5.61
C GLY A 8 -10.63 4.16 -6.25
N TRP A 9 -11.05 5.20 -6.98
CA TRP A 9 -12.32 5.18 -7.73
C TRP A 9 -12.33 4.14 -8.85
N THR A 10 -11.25 4.02 -9.61
CA THR A 10 -11.11 3.01 -10.66
C THR A 10 -11.20 1.60 -10.08
N PHE A 11 -10.55 1.36 -8.93
CA PHE A 11 -10.65 0.09 -8.22
C PHE A 11 -12.09 -0.22 -7.81
N ALA A 12 -12.78 0.72 -7.17
CA ALA A 12 -14.17 0.55 -6.74
C ALA A 12 -15.10 0.30 -7.94
N ALA A 13 -14.95 1.07 -9.01
CA ALA A 13 -15.74 0.90 -10.24
C ALA A 13 -15.52 -0.48 -10.87
N LEU A 14 -14.27 -0.95 -10.96
CA LEU A 14 -13.94 -2.28 -11.50
C LEU A 14 -14.54 -3.40 -10.64
N VAL A 15 -14.51 -3.27 -9.32
CA VAL A 15 -15.13 -4.25 -8.41
C VAL A 15 -16.65 -4.29 -8.66
N ILE A 16 -17.33 -3.14 -8.71
CA ILE A 16 -18.77 -3.06 -8.96
C ILE A 16 -19.11 -3.68 -10.33
N VAL A 17 -18.40 -3.28 -11.39
CA VAL A 17 -18.60 -3.82 -12.74
C VAL A 17 -18.40 -5.34 -12.76
N THR A 18 -17.37 -5.84 -12.09
CA THR A 18 -17.09 -7.28 -12.02
C THR A 18 -18.24 -8.04 -11.33
N LEU A 19 -18.76 -7.49 -10.24
CA LEU A 19 -19.92 -8.09 -9.54
C LEU A 19 -21.18 -8.06 -10.39
N LEU A 20 -21.46 -6.95 -11.09
CA LEU A 20 -22.61 -6.84 -11.99
C LEU A 20 -22.49 -7.80 -13.18
N VAL A 21 -21.33 -7.95 -13.77
CA VAL A 21 -21.06 -8.89 -14.86
C VAL A 21 -21.20 -10.34 -14.37
N ALA A 22 -20.66 -10.66 -13.19
CA ALA A 22 -20.82 -11.99 -12.59
C ALA A 22 -22.29 -12.29 -12.31
N MET A 23 -23.05 -11.34 -11.77
CA MET A 23 -24.49 -11.45 -11.54
C MET A 23 -25.25 -11.66 -12.83
N ALA A 24 -24.96 -10.89 -13.89
CA ALA A 24 -25.60 -11.05 -15.20
C ALA A 24 -25.34 -12.44 -15.79
N HIS A 25 -24.11 -12.94 -15.70
CA HIS A 25 -23.78 -14.31 -16.14
C HIS A 25 -24.46 -15.38 -15.30
N TYR A 26 -24.66 -15.14 -14.01
CA TYR A 26 -25.43 -16.05 -13.15
C TYR A 26 -26.88 -16.07 -13.51
N LEU A 27 -27.54 -14.92 -13.68
CA LEU A 27 -28.95 -14.81 -14.03
C LEU A 27 -29.27 -15.38 -15.44
N THR A 28 -28.34 -15.30 -16.37
CA THR A 28 -28.46 -15.88 -17.71
C THR A 28 -28.13 -17.38 -17.76
N GLY A 29 -27.83 -18.01 -16.61
CA GLY A 29 -27.47 -19.42 -16.55
C GLY A 29 -26.15 -19.77 -17.22
N SER A 30 -25.32 -18.74 -17.54
CA SER A 30 -24.01 -18.91 -18.18
C SER A 30 -22.87 -19.15 -17.16
N LEU A 31 -23.13 -18.87 -15.89
CA LEU A 31 -22.23 -19.09 -14.76
C LEU A 31 -22.95 -19.97 -13.73
N HIS A 32 -22.37 -21.13 -13.41
CA HIS A 32 -22.88 -22.03 -12.39
C HIS A 32 -21.95 -22.02 -11.18
N LEU A 33 -22.51 -22.05 -9.99
CA LEU A 33 -21.76 -22.15 -8.75
C LEU A 33 -21.04 -23.51 -8.63
N PRO A 34 -19.90 -23.59 -7.91
CA PRO A 34 -19.20 -24.85 -7.70
C PRO A 34 -20.13 -25.92 -7.10
N GLY A 35 -20.23 -27.08 -7.76
CA GLY A 35 -21.12 -28.17 -7.36
C GLY A 35 -22.29 -28.43 -8.33
N ALA A 36 -22.62 -27.52 -9.24
CA ALA A 36 -23.72 -27.67 -10.20
C ALA A 36 -23.34 -28.33 -11.55
N GLY A 37 -22.15 -28.94 -11.63
CA GLY A 37 -21.73 -29.82 -12.74
C GLY A 37 -21.37 -29.18 -14.07
N ALA A 38 -21.62 -27.90 -14.29
CA ALA A 38 -21.30 -27.21 -15.54
C ALA A 38 -20.21 -26.18 -15.34
N ALA A 39 -19.10 -26.32 -16.06
CA ALA A 39 -18.03 -25.31 -16.08
C ALA A 39 -18.53 -24.06 -16.86
N ALA A 40 -18.21 -22.87 -16.35
CA ALA A 40 -18.46 -21.63 -17.08
C ALA A 40 -17.87 -21.70 -18.50
N GLY A 41 -18.63 -21.24 -19.48
CA GLY A 41 -18.18 -21.20 -20.87
C GLY A 41 -16.90 -20.36 -21.01
N ILE A 42 -16.06 -20.68 -21.99
CA ILE A 42 -14.75 -20.02 -22.19
C ILE A 42 -14.88 -18.49 -22.30
N LYS A 43 -15.96 -18.00 -22.90
CA LYS A 43 -16.23 -16.56 -23.04
C LYS A 43 -16.51 -15.89 -21.70
N VAL A 44 -17.34 -16.51 -20.85
CA VAL A 44 -17.66 -16.02 -19.50
C VAL A 44 -16.39 -16.02 -18.65
N LYS A 45 -15.64 -17.10 -18.70
CA LYS A 45 -14.38 -17.24 -17.98
C LYS A 45 -13.35 -16.18 -18.41
N ALA A 46 -13.22 -15.94 -19.73
CA ALA A 46 -12.33 -14.91 -20.23
C ALA A 46 -12.74 -13.52 -19.74
N HIS A 47 -14.03 -13.19 -19.81
CA HIS A 47 -14.56 -11.91 -19.36
C HIS A 47 -14.25 -11.66 -17.88
N LEU A 48 -14.61 -12.61 -17.01
CA LEU A 48 -14.32 -12.49 -15.57
C LEU A 48 -12.83 -12.48 -15.24
N SER A 49 -12.03 -13.30 -15.95
CA SER A 49 -10.57 -13.33 -15.74
C SER A 49 -9.91 -12.00 -16.12
N ILE A 50 -10.35 -11.35 -17.21
CA ILE A 50 -9.84 -10.04 -17.61
C ILE A 50 -10.20 -8.97 -16.57
N LEU A 51 -11.43 -8.95 -16.09
CA LEU A 51 -11.86 -8.00 -15.06
C LEU A 51 -11.10 -8.20 -13.75
N LEU A 52 -10.92 -9.44 -13.30
CA LEU A 52 -10.14 -9.75 -12.09
C LEU A 52 -8.66 -9.42 -12.26
N ALA A 53 -8.09 -9.66 -13.45
CA ALA A 53 -6.72 -9.24 -13.75
C ALA A 53 -6.58 -7.71 -13.73
N SER A 54 -7.57 -6.98 -14.26
CA SER A 54 -7.57 -5.51 -14.23
C SER A 54 -7.64 -4.98 -12.79
N ILE A 55 -8.47 -5.58 -11.93
CA ILE A 55 -8.52 -5.25 -10.50
C ILE A 55 -7.15 -5.46 -9.84
N ALA A 56 -6.49 -6.59 -10.12
CA ALA A 56 -5.16 -6.88 -9.56
C ALA A 56 -4.10 -5.89 -10.05
N LEU A 57 -4.13 -5.48 -11.33
CA LEU A 57 -3.20 -4.48 -11.88
C LEU A 57 -3.43 -3.09 -11.27
N VAL A 58 -4.70 -2.67 -11.13
CA VAL A 58 -5.02 -1.39 -10.47
C VAL A 58 -4.54 -1.41 -9.02
N LYS A 59 -4.68 -2.54 -8.33
CA LYS A 59 -4.17 -2.69 -6.96
C LYS A 59 -2.64 -2.71 -6.90
N ALA A 60 -1.96 -3.23 -7.91
CA ALA A 60 -0.51 -3.12 -8.03
C ALA A 60 -0.06 -1.65 -8.15
N ILE A 61 -0.77 -0.86 -8.95
CA ILE A 61 -0.52 0.59 -9.07
C ILE A 61 -0.75 1.29 -7.73
N ASP A 62 -1.83 0.96 -7.01
CA ASP A 62 -2.12 1.52 -5.68
C ASP A 62 -0.98 1.22 -4.67
N TYR A 63 -0.52 -0.04 -4.58
CA TYR A 63 0.61 -0.39 -3.73
C TYR A 63 1.90 0.35 -4.11
N TYR A 64 2.14 0.56 -5.41
CA TYR A 64 3.29 1.31 -5.87
C TYR A 64 3.21 2.80 -5.48
N LEU A 65 2.02 3.39 -5.55
CA LEU A 65 1.78 4.79 -5.17
C LEU A 65 1.80 5.00 -3.65
N ASP A 66 1.49 3.97 -2.86
CA ASP A 66 1.50 4.02 -1.40
C ASP A 66 2.87 4.43 -0.83
N ARG A 67 3.98 4.18 -1.56
CA ARG A 67 5.32 4.62 -1.15
C ARG A 67 5.41 6.14 -0.94
N PHE A 68 4.66 6.92 -1.73
CA PHE A 68 4.63 8.38 -1.59
C PHE A 68 3.78 8.84 -0.40
N ARG A 69 2.82 8.02 0.05
CA ARG A 69 2.01 8.30 1.23
C ARG A 69 2.80 8.15 2.53
N MET A 70 3.91 7.40 2.51
CA MET A 70 4.75 7.22 3.70
C MET A 70 5.39 8.53 4.17
N THR A 71 5.55 9.52 3.29
CA THR A 71 6.02 10.87 3.68
C THR A 71 5.02 11.60 4.59
N LEU A 72 3.78 11.14 4.66
CA LEU A 72 2.72 11.65 5.52
C LEU A 72 2.35 10.67 6.64
N SER A 73 3.24 9.76 6.99
CA SER A 73 3.01 8.78 8.08
C SER A 73 3.00 9.48 9.43
N ASP A 74 1.99 9.18 10.25
CA ASP A 74 1.83 9.70 11.63
C ASP A 74 2.18 8.64 12.68
N ARG A 75 2.94 7.61 12.31
CA ARG A 75 3.20 6.46 13.17
C ARG A 75 4.12 6.77 14.34
N GLY A 76 5.03 7.73 14.19
CA GLY A 76 6.04 8.09 15.20
C GLY A 76 5.81 9.47 15.81
N VAL A 77 6.85 10.01 16.43
CA VAL A 77 6.81 11.33 17.10
C VAL A 77 6.78 12.53 16.15
N VAL A 78 7.10 12.31 14.88
CA VAL A 78 7.04 13.33 13.82
C VAL A 78 6.30 12.77 12.61
N THR A 79 5.61 13.64 11.88
CA THR A 79 5.01 13.27 10.59
C THR A 79 6.10 13.04 9.56
N GLY A 80 6.09 11.86 8.94
CA GLY A 80 7.05 11.48 7.92
C GLY A 80 7.40 10.01 7.93
N ALA A 81 8.22 9.57 6.97
CA ALA A 81 8.69 8.20 6.89
C ALA A 81 9.76 7.93 7.96
N LEU A 82 9.48 7.01 8.87
CA LEU A 82 10.37 6.61 9.95
C LEU A 82 10.94 5.20 9.74
N TYR A 83 11.64 4.67 10.74
CA TYR A 83 12.33 3.37 10.67
C TYR A 83 11.43 2.25 10.14
N THR A 84 10.24 2.08 10.71
CA THR A 84 9.30 1.02 10.31
C THR A 84 8.80 1.20 8.88
N ASP A 85 8.56 2.44 8.45
CA ASP A 85 8.08 2.72 7.10
C ASP A 85 9.13 2.33 6.06
N VAL A 86 10.40 2.68 6.30
CA VAL A 86 11.50 2.40 5.37
C VAL A 86 11.93 0.93 5.42
N LYS A 87 11.97 0.29 6.60
CA LYS A 87 12.52 -1.06 6.78
C LYS A 87 11.48 -2.19 6.66
N ALA A 88 10.21 -1.90 6.85
CA ALA A 88 9.14 -2.89 6.77
C ALA A 88 8.06 -2.52 5.75
N THR A 89 7.45 -1.33 5.86
CA THR A 89 6.29 -0.99 5.05
C THR A 89 6.66 -0.86 3.56
N LEU A 90 7.76 -0.17 3.24
CA LEU A 90 8.20 0.02 1.86
C LEU A 90 8.53 -1.31 1.14
N PRO A 91 9.39 -2.19 1.69
CA PRO A 91 9.67 -3.47 1.03
C PRO A 91 8.42 -4.37 0.96
N ALA A 92 7.54 -4.34 1.97
CA ALA A 92 6.27 -5.06 1.93
C ALA A 92 5.36 -4.56 0.79
N ARG A 93 5.25 -3.25 0.57
CA ARG A 93 4.49 -2.68 -0.55
C ARG A 93 5.05 -3.07 -1.90
N LEU A 94 6.37 -3.04 -2.07
CA LEU A 94 7.02 -3.48 -3.32
C LEU A 94 6.82 -4.98 -3.59
N LEU A 95 6.88 -5.81 -2.54
CA LEU A 95 6.54 -7.23 -2.65
C LEU A 95 5.08 -7.44 -3.09
N LEU A 96 4.15 -6.68 -2.51
CA LEU A 96 2.73 -6.75 -2.87
C LEU A 96 2.45 -6.28 -4.31
N VAL A 97 3.21 -5.32 -4.84
CA VAL A 97 3.17 -4.97 -6.28
C VAL A 97 3.50 -6.19 -7.13
N LEU A 98 4.61 -6.87 -6.84
CA LEU A 98 5.03 -8.05 -7.59
C LEU A 98 3.97 -9.16 -7.51
N ILE A 99 3.47 -9.45 -6.32
CA ILE A 99 2.43 -10.48 -6.12
C ILE A 99 1.16 -10.13 -6.89
N ALA A 100 0.69 -8.87 -6.84
CA ALA A 100 -0.51 -8.46 -7.55
C ALA A 100 -0.36 -8.58 -9.08
N VAL A 101 0.81 -8.26 -9.63
CA VAL A 101 1.12 -8.46 -11.06
C VAL A 101 1.14 -9.95 -11.41
N LEU A 102 1.73 -10.80 -10.58
CA LEU A 102 1.74 -12.25 -10.78
C LEU A 102 0.31 -12.82 -10.74
N VAL A 103 -0.52 -12.37 -9.81
CA VAL A 103 -1.94 -12.78 -9.73
C VAL A 103 -2.71 -12.33 -10.97
N ALA A 104 -2.48 -11.12 -11.47
CA ALA A 104 -3.07 -10.67 -12.73
C ALA A 104 -2.66 -11.58 -13.90
N ALA A 105 -1.39 -11.93 -14.01
CA ALA A 105 -0.89 -12.86 -15.02
C ALA A 105 -1.52 -14.26 -14.88
N MET A 106 -1.72 -14.74 -13.63
CA MET A 106 -2.40 -16.02 -13.37
C MET A 106 -3.87 -16.00 -13.84
N PHE A 107 -4.59 -14.90 -13.64
CA PHE A 107 -5.95 -14.74 -14.16
C PHE A 107 -5.97 -14.78 -15.68
N VAL A 108 -5.08 -14.07 -16.36
CA VAL A 108 -4.97 -14.07 -17.83
C VAL A 108 -4.60 -15.47 -18.35
N ALA A 109 -3.59 -16.11 -17.76
CA ALA A 109 -3.18 -17.47 -18.14
C ALA A 109 -4.29 -18.51 -17.92
N ASN A 110 -5.17 -18.25 -16.93
CA ASN A 110 -6.29 -19.15 -16.62
C ASN A 110 -7.39 -19.14 -17.67
N ILE A 111 -7.45 -18.18 -18.57
CA ILE A 111 -8.47 -18.12 -19.64
C ILE A 111 -8.46 -19.41 -20.46
N ARG A 112 -7.30 -19.93 -20.77
CA ARG A 112 -7.12 -21.15 -21.57
C ARG A 112 -7.07 -22.45 -20.75
N ARG A 113 -7.04 -22.37 -19.41
CA ARG A 113 -6.96 -23.54 -18.54
C ARG A 113 -8.37 -23.98 -18.07
N ARG A 114 -8.54 -25.28 -17.78
CA ARG A 114 -9.77 -25.79 -17.15
C ARG A 114 -9.72 -25.52 -15.63
N GLY A 115 -10.84 -25.04 -15.07
CA GLY A 115 -10.98 -24.77 -13.62
C GLY A 115 -10.47 -23.40 -13.17
N TRP A 116 -10.69 -23.09 -11.89
CA TRP A 116 -10.36 -21.83 -11.22
C TRP A 116 -9.29 -21.99 -10.13
N GLY A 117 -8.76 -23.22 -9.95
CA GLY A 117 -7.85 -23.54 -8.84
C GLY A 117 -6.62 -22.65 -8.79
N LEU A 118 -5.92 -22.46 -9.93
CA LEU A 118 -4.71 -21.67 -9.98
C LEU A 118 -4.92 -20.20 -9.57
N PRO A 119 -5.89 -19.44 -10.15
CA PRO A 119 -6.11 -18.07 -9.72
C PRO A 119 -6.64 -17.97 -8.29
N MET A 120 -7.40 -18.93 -7.81
CA MET A 120 -7.89 -18.91 -6.42
C MET A 120 -6.75 -19.09 -5.41
N ILE A 121 -5.78 -19.97 -5.71
CA ILE A 121 -4.56 -20.09 -4.90
C ILE A 121 -3.77 -18.78 -4.92
N GLY A 122 -3.59 -18.17 -6.11
CA GLY A 122 -2.91 -16.88 -6.24
C GLY A 122 -3.60 -15.78 -5.43
N LEU A 123 -4.92 -15.70 -5.50
CA LEU A 123 -5.71 -14.74 -4.73
C LEU A 123 -5.57 -14.98 -3.22
N ALA A 124 -5.66 -16.23 -2.76
CA ALA A 124 -5.51 -16.57 -1.35
C ALA A 124 -4.12 -16.20 -0.82
N LEU A 125 -3.06 -16.51 -1.58
CA LEU A 125 -1.70 -16.12 -1.24
C LEU A 125 -1.52 -14.61 -1.22
N TRP A 126 -2.12 -13.89 -2.17
CA TRP A 126 -2.08 -12.43 -2.19
C TRP A 126 -2.75 -11.83 -0.95
N LEU A 127 -3.95 -12.29 -0.59
CA LEU A 127 -4.66 -11.84 0.61
C LEU A 127 -3.85 -12.14 1.89
N LEU A 128 -3.31 -13.36 1.98
CA LEU A 128 -2.44 -13.73 3.10
C LEU A 128 -1.23 -12.79 3.21
N MET A 129 -0.53 -12.55 2.10
CA MET A 129 0.64 -11.67 2.09
C MET A 129 0.27 -10.21 2.33
N ALA A 130 -0.90 -9.74 1.89
CA ALA A 130 -1.39 -8.40 2.20
C ALA A 130 -1.60 -8.20 3.71
N ILE A 131 -2.10 -9.22 4.40
CA ILE A 131 -2.25 -9.20 5.85
C ILE A 131 -0.89 -9.31 6.55
N VAL A 132 -0.11 -10.35 6.22
CA VAL A 132 1.14 -10.65 6.93
C VAL A 132 2.19 -9.58 6.66
N ALA A 133 2.56 -9.35 5.41
CA ALA A 133 3.61 -8.41 5.05
C ALA A 133 3.12 -6.95 5.10
N GLY A 134 1.86 -6.70 4.74
CA GLY A 134 1.30 -5.34 4.68
C GLY A 134 0.85 -4.77 6.02
N THR A 135 0.54 -5.61 7.01
CA THR A 135 -0.03 -5.15 8.29
C THR A 135 0.71 -5.76 9.48
N VAL A 136 0.75 -7.09 9.60
CA VAL A 136 1.27 -7.77 10.80
C VAL A 136 2.77 -7.52 10.98
N TYR A 137 3.55 -7.66 9.93
CA TYR A 137 5.01 -7.49 10.00
C TYR A 137 5.43 -6.06 10.37
N PRO A 138 4.92 -4.98 9.73
CA PRO A 138 5.23 -3.61 10.17
C PRO A 138 4.79 -3.32 11.61
N ALA A 139 3.61 -3.79 12.01
CA ALA A 139 3.11 -3.60 13.39
C ALA A 139 3.96 -4.34 14.42
N ALA A 140 4.35 -5.58 14.12
CA ALA A 140 5.24 -6.36 14.99
C ALA A 140 6.64 -5.72 15.09
N LEU A 141 7.22 -5.25 13.98
CA LEU A 141 8.49 -4.55 13.97
C LEU A 141 8.44 -3.27 14.80
N GLN A 142 7.38 -2.48 14.65
CA GLN A 142 7.17 -1.27 15.45
C GLN A 142 7.16 -1.62 16.93
N LYS A 143 6.24 -2.50 17.34
CA LYS A 143 6.01 -2.79 18.75
C LYS A 143 7.18 -3.51 19.45
N LEU A 144 7.81 -4.46 18.76
CA LEU A 144 8.83 -5.31 19.38
C LEU A 144 10.25 -4.72 19.32
N LYS A 145 10.52 -3.91 18.29
CA LYS A 145 11.88 -3.40 18.06
C LYS A 145 11.98 -1.88 18.19
N VAL A 146 11.05 -1.16 17.56
CA VAL A 146 11.17 0.30 17.47
C VAL A 146 10.76 0.94 18.80
N ASP A 147 9.62 0.58 19.36
CA ASP A 147 9.10 1.20 20.59
C ASP A 147 10.07 1.06 21.79
N SER A 148 10.85 -0.04 21.82
CA SER A 148 11.84 -0.25 22.88
C SER A 148 13.15 0.57 22.69
N LYS A 149 13.43 1.05 21.48
CA LYS A 149 14.67 1.77 21.11
C LYS A 149 14.38 2.95 20.19
N GLN A 150 13.26 3.60 20.37
CA GLN A 150 12.71 4.61 19.45
C GLN A 150 13.71 5.73 19.17
N SER A 151 14.27 6.36 20.21
CA SER A 151 15.21 7.46 20.05
C SER A 151 16.42 7.10 19.18
N ALA A 152 16.99 5.90 19.35
CA ALA A 152 18.16 5.49 18.61
C ALA A 152 17.83 5.09 17.16
N LEU A 153 16.70 4.44 16.93
CA LEU A 153 16.32 3.92 15.60
C LEU A 153 15.69 5.00 14.72
N GLU A 154 14.95 5.95 15.30
CA GLU A 154 14.25 7.00 14.57
C GLU A 154 15.08 8.28 14.41
N ALA A 155 16.11 8.53 15.23
CA ALA A 155 16.93 9.73 15.18
C ALA A 155 17.46 10.09 13.78
N PRO A 156 17.99 9.16 12.95
CA PRO A 156 18.44 9.48 11.59
C PRO A 156 17.30 10.00 10.71
N TYR A 157 16.12 9.37 10.76
CA TYR A 157 14.95 9.73 9.96
C TYR A 157 14.34 11.06 10.40
N ILE A 158 14.33 11.33 11.72
CA ILE A 158 13.91 12.61 12.29
C ILE A 158 14.84 13.73 11.80
N LYS A 159 16.15 13.49 11.82
CA LYS A 159 17.14 14.44 11.30
C LYS A 159 16.92 14.77 9.82
N ASP A 160 16.64 13.76 9.00
CA ASP A 160 16.36 13.94 7.57
C ASP A 160 15.06 14.73 7.36
N ASN A 161 14.00 14.45 8.15
CA ASN A 161 12.75 15.19 8.11
C ASN A 161 12.94 16.67 8.52
N ILE A 162 13.73 16.94 9.57
CA ILE A 162 14.07 18.30 9.99
C ILE A 162 14.83 19.02 8.88
N ALA A 163 15.84 18.38 8.28
CA ALA A 163 16.63 18.98 7.20
C ALA A 163 15.76 19.31 5.99
N ALA A 164 14.88 18.37 5.58
CA ALA A 164 13.95 18.59 4.48
C ALA A 164 12.96 19.74 4.76
N THR A 165 12.45 19.83 5.99
CA THR A 165 11.54 20.91 6.41
C THR A 165 12.27 22.25 6.43
N ARG A 166 13.47 22.31 7.01
CA ARG A 166 14.30 23.54 7.01
C ARG A 166 14.58 24.02 5.59
N GLY A 167 14.96 23.11 4.69
CA GLY A 167 15.20 23.46 3.28
C GLY A 167 13.92 23.95 2.57
N ALA A 168 12.78 23.29 2.80
CA ALA A 168 11.50 23.67 2.18
C ALA A 168 11.01 25.07 2.60
N PHE A 169 11.29 25.49 3.84
CA PHE A 169 10.94 26.80 4.37
C PHE A 169 12.08 27.82 4.29
N GLY A 170 13.23 27.48 3.69
CA GLY A 170 14.40 28.36 3.57
C GLY A 170 15.08 28.67 4.90
N LEU A 171 14.84 27.85 5.94
CA LEU A 171 15.41 28.03 7.29
C LEU A 171 16.88 27.62 7.36
N ASP A 172 17.42 26.99 6.34
CA ASP A 172 18.85 26.70 6.16
C ASP A 172 19.71 27.97 6.03
N ARG A 173 19.10 29.12 5.72
CA ARG A 173 19.74 30.43 5.65
C ARG A 173 19.78 31.17 6.99
N VAL A 174 19.08 30.65 8.01
CA VAL A 174 19.05 31.26 9.34
C VAL A 174 20.37 30.94 10.06
N VAL A 175 21.07 32.00 10.46
CA VAL A 175 22.28 31.90 11.27
C VAL A 175 21.89 31.99 12.72
N GLU A 176 22.05 30.89 13.44
CA GLU A 176 21.91 30.87 14.91
C GLU A 176 23.11 31.55 15.56
N ARG A 177 22.85 32.49 16.44
CA ARG A 177 23.88 33.15 17.26
C ARG A 177 23.48 32.99 18.71
N ASP A 178 24.43 32.55 19.52
CA ASP A 178 24.26 32.53 20.96
C ASP A 178 24.10 33.96 21.46
N PHE A 179 23.08 34.18 22.27
CA PHE A 179 22.81 35.45 22.91
C PHE A 179 23.22 35.33 24.38
N ASP A 180 24.23 36.09 24.78
CA ASP A 180 24.64 36.15 26.17
C ASP A 180 23.58 36.92 26.97
N TYR A 181 22.77 36.15 27.66
CA TYR A 181 21.73 36.66 28.51
C TYR A 181 22.30 36.95 29.91
N GLN A 182 22.18 38.22 30.35
CA GLN A 182 22.51 38.61 31.74
C GLN A 182 21.24 38.55 32.59
N ASP A 183 21.29 37.74 33.65
CA ASP A 183 20.14 37.52 34.57
C ASP A 183 19.87 38.71 35.51
N SER A 184 20.74 39.72 35.53
CA SER A 184 20.60 40.91 36.35
C SER A 184 20.81 42.17 35.53
N LEU A 185 19.80 43.06 35.52
CA LEU A 185 20.02 44.46 35.16
C LEU A 185 20.91 45.10 36.22
N SER A 186 22.04 45.67 35.82
CA SER A 186 22.80 46.52 36.73
C SER A 186 22.00 47.82 36.96
N ASP A 187 21.84 48.23 38.19
CA ASP A 187 21.13 49.46 38.60
C ASP A 187 21.83 50.77 38.10
N GLU A 188 22.67 50.69 37.08
CA GLU A 188 23.48 51.81 36.54
C GLU A 188 23.10 52.19 35.11
N GLU A 189 21.84 52.15 34.69
CA GLU A 189 21.33 52.88 33.51
C GLU A 189 20.02 53.62 33.79
#